data_b29c2a80233349f76d8d5f6912de6a88
#
_entry.id   b29c2a80233349f76d8d5f6912de6a88
#
_cell.length_a   1.000
_cell.length_b   1.000
_cell.length_c   1.000
_cell.angle_alpha   90.00
_cell.angle_beta   90.00
_cell.angle_gamma   90.00
#
_symmetry.space_group_name_H-M   'P 1'
#
loop_
_entity.id
_entity.type
_entity.pdbx_description
1 polymer ?
#
loop_
_entity_poly.entity_id
_entity_poly.type
_entity_poly.pdbx_seq_one_letter_code
_entity_poly.pdbx_strand_id
1 'polypeptide(L)'
;MRPGRWRRLAGIWAVALACLPNLAPAETACPSPQITLEPVGQGVWRVPGAEGDSRAANRGAISNLLAVRDGNRLWLLGSGPSQRWGQALDCRLRQVAGLSVTDVVAPWARPELVLGQGGMPLARRWAHREVAQAMQERCPHCIERLRQRLGEAAADLGDAAIPLPQRPGDQLLEGETGQIGPWQWRRLHRSEGTAVTLWRLDRARILTGHGLLWSDGAPDLRDSSLTPFRQALEELAAWAAQRPAAQAAGWRWLPEQGPWQPMHSLQQHRDYLEGLTRSVSEAIASGAGETDPPRTWPGLTPQFRAGERHALNWQRSWRELESLSWSADATAPGPRP
;
A
#
# COMPACT_ATOMS: atom_id res chain seq x y z
N MET A 1 -52.74 -88.69 -12.11
CA MET A 1 -52.74 -87.34 -11.66
C MET A 1 -51.29 -86.84 -11.68
N ARG A 2 -50.89 -85.94 -12.59
CA ARG A 2 -49.52 -85.41 -12.72
C ARG A 2 -49.52 -83.96 -12.34
N PRO A 3 -48.56 -83.43 -11.51
CA PRO A 3 -48.46 -81.98 -11.19
C PRO A 3 -47.66 -81.23 -12.23
N GLY A 4 -48.16 -80.08 -12.62
CA GLY A 4 -47.55 -79.15 -13.61
C GLY A 4 -46.33 -78.42 -13.08
N ARG A 5 -45.33 -78.27 -13.96
CA ARG A 5 -44.08 -77.51 -13.74
C ARG A 5 -44.33 -76.05 -14.10
N TRP A 6 -44.19 -75.18 -13.15
CA TRP A 6 -44.13 -73.73 -13.35
C TRP A 6 -42.66 -73.33 -13.63
N ARG A 7 -42.44 -72.85 -14.87
CA ARG A 7 -41.15 -72.19 -15.22
C ARG A 7 -41.21 -70.76 -14.72
N ARG A 8 -40.28 -70.43 -13.85
CA ARG A 8 -40.02 -69.04 -13.41
C ARG A 8 -39.07 -68.42 -14.46
N LEU A 9 -39.52 -67.42 -15.21
CA LEU A 9 -38.70 -66.51 -16.02
C LEU A 9 -38.09 -65.47 -15.11
N ALA A 10 -36.77 -65.52 -14.88
CA ALA A 10 -36.02 -64.51 -14.20
C ALA A 10 -35.66 -63.43 -15.19
N GLY A 11 -36.31 -62.26 -15.11
CA GLY A 11 -35.99 -61.05 -15.89
C GLY A 11 -34.74 -60.40 -15.34
N ILE A 12 -33.67 -60.36 -16.10
CA ILE A 12 -32.43 -59.61 -15.80
C ILE A 12 -32.71 -58.16 -16.13
N TRP A 13 -32.87 -57.29 -15.10
CA TRP A 13 -32.86 -55.86 -15.28
C TRP A 13 -31.42 -55.36 -15.33
N ALA A 14 -30.90 -55.02 -16.52
CA ALA A 14 -29.62 -54.36 -16.71
C ALA A 14 -29.82 -52.86 -16.33
N VAL A 15 -29.31 -52.47 -15.13
CA VAL A 15 -29.24 -51.06 -14.75
C VAL A 15 -28.06 -50.42 -15.52
N ALA A 16 -28.37 -49.69 -16.57
CA ALA A 16 -27.40 -48.85 -17.26
C ALA A 16 -27.09 -47.66 -16.37
N LEU A 17 -25.96 -47.69 -15.64
CA LEU A 17 -25.39 -46.57 -14.93
C LEU A 17 -24.92 -45.54 -15.98
N ALA A 18 -25.74 -44.53 -16.26
CA ALA A 18 -25.34 -43.40 -17.11
C ALA A 18 -24.24 -42.60 -16.34
N CYS A 19 -23.00 -42.71 -16.78
CA CYS A 19 -21.91 -41.81 -16.37
C CYS A 19 -22.24 -40.41 -16.91
N LEU A 20 -22.91 -39.58 -16.12
CA LEU A 20 -22.99 -38.16 -16.38
C LEU A 20 -21.59 -37.58 -16.23
N PRO A 21 -21.01 -36.90 -17.25
CA PRO A 21 -19.77 -36.20 -17.09
C PRO A 21 -19.97 -35.15 -16.02
N ASN A 22 -19.13 -35.19 -14.97
CA ASN A 22 -19.03 -34.12 -13.99
C ASN A 22 -18.58 -32.87 -14.75
N LEU A 23 -19.51 -32.03 -15.20
CA LEU A 23 -19.24 -30.70 -15.64
C LEU A 23 -18.78 -29.92 -14.44
N ALA A 24 -17.46 -29.89 -14.20
CA ALA A 24 -16.85 -28.94 -13.28
C ALA A 24 -17.35 -27.55 -13.70
N PRO A 25 -17.86 -26.72 -12.79
CA PRO A 25 -18.28 -25.37 -13.12
C PRO A 25 -17.11 -24.66 -13.78
N ALA A 26 -17.34 -24.14 -14.99
CA ALA A 26 -16.34 -23.37 -15.70
C ALA A 26 -15.88 -22.23 -14.76
N GLU A 27 -14.61 -22.23 -14.42
CA GLU A 27 -14.01 -21.19 -13.55
C GLU A 27 -14.23 -19.86 -14.25
N THR A 28 -15.10 -19.02 -13.70
CA THR A 28 -15.48 -17.75 -14.33
C THR A 28 -14.21 -16.90 -14.39
N ALA A 29 -13.77 -16.55 -15.60
CA ALA A 29 -12.58 -15.73 -15.79
C ALA A 29 -12.74 -14.37 -15.10
N CYS A 30 -11.73 -13.94 -14.37
CA CYS A 30 -11.76 -12.63 -13.72
C CYS A 30 -11.64 -11.51 -14.77
N PRO A 31 -12.25 -10.35 -14.52
CA PRO A 31 -12.15 -9.21 -15.41
C PRO A 31 -10.69 -8.75 -15.54
N SER A 32 -10.35 -8.15 -16.68
CA SER A 32 -9.06 -7.48 -16.88
C SER A 32 -8.95 -6.22 -15.99
N PRO A 33 -7.74 -5.89 -15.49
CA PRO A 33 -6.45 -6.52 -15.77
C PRO A 33 -6.23 -7.83 -15.01
N GLN A 34 -5.30 -8.65 -15.46
CA GLN A 34 -4.87 -9.82 -14.71
C GLN A 34 -4.05 -9.40 -13.50
N ILE A 35 -4.41 -9.92 -12.33
CA ILE A 35 -3.74 -9.60 -11.07
C ILE A 35 -2.79 -10.73 -10.67
N THR A 36 -1.52 -10.38 -10.47
CA THR A 36 -0.53 -11.30 -9.89
C THR A 36 -0.68 -11.32 -8.37
N LEU A 37 -0.77 -12.51 -7.80
CA LEU A 37 -0.74 -12.74 -6.36
C LEU A 37 0.49 -13.56 -6.00
N GLU A 38 1.34 -13.03 -5.14
CA GLU A 38 2.52 -13.72 -4.61
C GLU A 38 2.18 -14.28 -3.23
N PRO A 39 2.18 -15.61 -3.03
CA PRO A 39 1.97 -16.18 -1.72
C PRO A 39 3.16 -15.85 -0.80
N VAL A 40 2.85 -15.34 0.39
CA VAL A 40 3.83 -14.91 1.39
C VAL A 40 3.93 -15.93 2.53
N GLY A 41 2.82 -16.58 2.80
CA GLY A 41 2.66 -17.58 3.84
C GLY A 41 1.19 -18.00 3.91
N GLN A 42 0.83 -18.80 4.92
CA GLN A 42 -0.55 -19.32 5.04
C GLN A 42 -1.56 -18.18 5.15
N GLY A 43 -2.39 -18.01 4.12
CA GLY A 43 -3.44 -17.01 4.07
C GLY A 43 -2.94 -15.56 3.94
N VAL A 44 -1.72 -15.36 3.40
CA VAL A 44 -1.15 -14.02 3.15
C VAL A 44 -0.64 -13.95 1.71
N TRP A 45 -1.04 -12.92 0.98
CA TRP A 45 -0.63 -12.69 -0.40
C TRP A 45 -0.21 -11.24 -0.60
N ARG A 46 0.90 -11.03 -1.28
CA ARG A 46 1.30 -9.73 -1.80
C ARG A 46 0.73 -9.56 -3.20
N VAL A 47 0.25 -8.36 -3.50
CA VAL A 47 0.00 -7.87 -4.86
C VAL A 47 1.14 -6.92 -5.19
N PRO A 48 2.10 -7.29 -6.06
CA PRO A 48 3.22 -6.43 -6.35
C PRO A 48 2.78 -5.19 -7.15
N GLY A 49 3.26 -4.02 -6.74
CA GLY A 49 3.17 -2.81 -7.52
C GLY A 49 4.19 -2.80 -8.67
N ALA A 50 3.83 -2.17 -9.78
CA ALA A 50 4.74 -1.93 -10.88
C ALA A 50 5.77 -0.84 -10.51
N GLU A 51 6.95 -0.91 -11.09
CA GLU A 51 8.01 0.09 -10.89
C GLU A 51 7.68 1.44 -11.53
N GLY A 52 8.20 2.50 -10.93
CA GLY A 52 8.12 3.88 -11.40
C GLY A 52 6.78 4.55 -11.12
N ASP A 53 6.54 5.67 -11.79
CA ASP A 53 5.32 6.46 -11.62
C ASP A 53 4.10 5.90 -12.37
N SER A 54 2.91 6.34 -11.98
CA SER A 54 1.64 5.97 -12.62
C SER A 54 1.62 6.41 -14.08
N ARG A 55 1.28 5.48 -14.98
CA ARG A 55 1.19 5.68 -16.44
C ARG A 55 0.19 4.70 -17.05
N ALA A 56 -0.19 4.91 -18.30
CA ALA A 56 -1.13 4.04 -19.01
C ALA A 56 -0.71 2.55 -18.97
N ALA A 57 0.57 2.26 -19.18
CA ALA A 57 1.09 0.89 -19.25
C ALA A 57 0.92 0.10 -17.93
N ASN A 58 1.07 0.74 -16.76
CA ASN A 58 0.87 0.10 -15.46
C ASN A 58 -0.51 0.39 -14.85
N ARG A 59 -1.37 1.12 -15.56
CA ARG A 59 -2.73 1.49 -15.11
C ARG A 59 -2.77 2.11 -13.71
N GLY A 60 -1.67 2.72 -13.25
CA GLY A 60 -1.52 3.28 -11.91
C GLY A 60 -1.28 2.26 -10.80
N ALA A 61 -1.12 0.99 -11.11
CA ALA A 61 -0.90 -0.07 -10.12
C ALA A 61 0.56 -0.13 -9.67
N ILE A 62 1.02 0.92 -9.02
CA ILE A 62 2.42 1.11 -8.61
C ILE A 62 2.69 0.75 -7.14
N SER A 63 1.65 0.66 -6.32
CA SER A 63 1.81 0.38 -4.89
C SER A 63 1.65 -1.10 -4.58
N ASN A 64 2.48 -1.61 -3.68
CA ASN A 64 2.30 -2.95 -3.14
C ASN A 64 1.02 -3.00 -2.29
N LEU A 65 0.26 -4.08 -2.41
CA LEU A 65 -0.89 -4.34 -1.56
C LEU A 65 -0.68 -5.65 -0.79
N LEU A 66 -1.40 -5.84 0.31
CA LEU A 66 -1.30 -7.05 1.12
C LEU A 66 -2.70 -7.58 1.46
N ALA A 67 -2.99 -8.81 1.01
CA ALA A 67 -4.22 -9.50 1.36
C ALA A 67 -3.94 -10.53 2.47
N VAL A 68 -4.82 -10.60 3.47
CA VAL A 68 -4.67 -11.46 4.65
C VAL A 68 -5.98 -12.13 4.98
N ARG A 69 -6.00 -13.45 4.90
CA ARG A 69 -7.13 -14.26 5.39
C ARG A 69 -7.03 -14.43 6.91
N ASP A 70 -8.11 -14.13 7.60
CA ASP A 70 -8.25 -14.31 9.03
C ASP A 70 -9.62 -14.97 9.31
N GLY A 71 -9.59 -16.27 9.50
CA GLY A 71 -10.80 -17.08 9.60
C GLY A 71 -11.66 -17.02 8.33
N ASN A 72 -12.87 -16.51 8.46
CA ASN A 72 -13.83 -16.29 7.38
C ASN A 72 -13.81 -14.86 6.82
N ARG A 73 -12.82 -14.06 7.19
CA ARG A 73 -12.61 -12.69 6.68
C ARG A 73 -11.38 -12.62 5.80
N LEU A 74 -11.47 -11.80 4.77
CA LEU A 74 -10.36 -11.46 3.90
C LEU A 74 -10.10 -9.95 3.98
N TRP A 75 -8.99 -9.59 4.59
CA TRP A 75 -8.51 -8.24 4.78
C TRP A 75 -7.61 -7.82 3.63
N LEU A 76 -7.77 -6.61 3.15
CA LEU A 76 -6.95 -6.05 2.09
C LEU A 76 -6.39 -4.69 2.53
N LEU A 77 -5.08 -4.58 2.60
CA LEU A 77 -4.36 -3.34 2.87
C LEU A 77 -4.00 -2.66 1.55
N GLY A 78 -4.61 -1.51 1.29
CA GLY A 78 -4.67 -0.88 -0.02
C GLY A 78 -5.60 -1.64 -0.98
N SER A 79 -6.16 -0.97 -1.96
CA SER A 79 -7.14 -1.56 -2.89
C SER A 79 -6.77 -1.39 -4.36
N GLY A 80 -5.69 -0.65 -4.63
CA GLY A 80 -5.24 -0.34 -5.98
C GLY A 80 -5.86 0.94 -6.57
N PRO A 81 -5.48 1.27 -7.81
CA PRO A 81 -5.63 2.59 -8.40
C PRO A 81 -7.01 2.89 -8.98
N SER A 82 -7.89 1.89 -9.17
CA SER A 82 -9.12 2.11 -9.90
C SER A 82 -10.21 1.10 -9.53
N GLN A 83 -11.46 1.47 -9.80
CA GLN A 83 -12.62 0.60 -9.58
C GLN A 83 -12.46 -0.74 -10.32
N ARG A 84 -12.06 -0.70 -11.59
CA ARG A 84 -11.87 -1.90 -12.42
C ARG A 84 -10.76 -2.80 -11.86
N TRP A 85 -9.66 -2.20 -11.38
CA TRP A 85 -8.59 -2.94 -10.70
C TRP A 85 -9.12 -3.64 -9.44
N GLY A 86 -9.90 -2.94 -8.61
CA GLY A 86 -10.49 -3.51 -7.41
C GLY A 86 -11.40 -4.70 -7.70
N GLN A 87 -12.23 -4.62 -8.75
CA GLN A 87 -13.08 -5.74 -9.20
C GLN A 87 -12.24 -6.96 -9.62
N ALA A 88 -11.18 -6.74 -10.41
CA ALA A 88 -10.28 -7.80 -10.84
C ALA A 88 -9.55 -8.44 -9.66
N LEU A 89 -9.10 -7.61 -8.70
CA LEU A 89 -8.40 -8.08 -7.49
C LEU A 89 -9.33 -8.91 -6.59
N ASP A 90 -10.55 -8.47 -6.31
CA ASP A 90 -11.50 -9.23 -5.51
C ASP A 90 -11.83 -10.58 -6.16
N CYS A 91 -12.07 -10.58 -7.48
CA CYS A 91 -12.29 -11.81 -8.23
C CYS A 91 -11.09 -12.77 -8.10
N ARG A 92 -9.87 -12.28 -8.29
CA ARG A 92 -8.66 -13.10 -8.21
C ARG A 92 -8.41 -13.63 -6.81
N LEU A 93 -8.64 -12.81 -5.78
CA LEU A 93 -8.54 -13.23 -4.37
C LEU A 93 -9.60 -14.29 -4.04
N ARG A 94 -10.82 -14.17 -4.56
CA ARG A 94 -11.87 -15.19 -4.39
C ARG A 94 -11.46 -16.53 -4.97
N GLN A 95 -10.83 -16.56 -6.14
CA GLN A 95 -10.32 -17.80 -6.74
C GLN A 95 -9.24 -18.46 -5.87
N VAL A 96 -8.31 -17.66 -5.28
CA VAL A 96 -7.16 -18.18 -4.55
C VAL A 96 -7.45 -18.43 -3.08
N ALA A 97 -8.18 -17.52 -2.42
CA ALA A 97 -8.48 -17.58 -0.98
C ALA A 97 -9.84 -18.24 -0.68
N GLY A 98 -10.70 -18.44 -1.69
CA GLY A 98 -12.07 -18.93 -1.51
C GLY A 98 -13.02 -17.90 -0.86
N LEU A 99 -12.62 -16.65 -0.73
CA LEU A 99 -13.36 -15.57 -0.08
C LEU A 99 -13.26 -14.28 -0.89
N SER A 100 -14.35 -13.53 -1.01
CA SER A 100 -14.31 -12.13 -1.43
C SER A 100 -13.71 -11.26 -0.32
N VAL A 101 -13.17 -10.12 -0.71
CA VAL A 101 -12.65 -9.13 0.25
C VAL A 101 -13.79 -8.66 1.15
N THR A 102 -13.63 -8.83 2.45
CA THR A 102 -14.60 -8.42 3.47
C THR A 102 -14.24 -7.09 4.10
N ASP A 103 -12.96 -6.74 4.11
CA ASP A 103 -12.42 -5.55 4.78
C ASP A 103 -11.30 -4.94 3.95
N VAL A 104 -11.40 -3.65 3.67
CA VAL A 104 -10.39 -2.88 2.95
C VAL A 104 -9.88 -1.77 3.85
N VAL A 105 -8.57 -1.65 3.94
CA VAL A 105 -7.90 -0.63 4.75
C VAL A 105 -7.19 0.37 3.84
N ALA A 106 -7.44 1.65 4.03
CA ALA A 106 -6.70 2.74 3.41
C ALA A 106 -5.52 3.16 4.30
N PRO A 107 -4.26 2.83 3.96
CA PRO A 107 -3.11 3.15 4.81
C PRO A 107 -2.76 4.64 4.78
N TRP A 108 -3.00 5.33 3.67
CA TRP A 108 -2.88 6.78 3.53
C TRP A 108 -3.60 7.30 2.28
N ALA A 109 -3.76 8.61 2.19
CA ALA A 109 -4.54 9.28 1.14
C ALA A 109 -3.78 9.36 -0.18
N ARG A 110 -3.71 8.24 -0.91
CA ARG A 110 -3.11 8.14 -2.24
C ARG A 110 -4.05 7.42 -3.19
N PRO A 111 -4.41 8.01 -4.36
CA PRO A 111 -5.33 7.39 -5.31
C PRO A 111 -4.95 5.97 -5.70
N GLU A 112 -3.66 5.73 -5.93
CA GLU A 112 -3.11 4.43 -6.32
C GLU A 112 -3.31 3.32 -5.27
N LEU A 113 -3.62 3.71 -4.04
CA LEU A 113 -3.89 2.78 -2.93
C LEU A 113 -5.37 2.62 -2.60
N VAL A 114 -6.22 3.62 -2.93
CA VAL A 114 -7.56 3.67 -2.32
C VAL A 114 -8.71 3.58 -3.31
N LEU A 115 -8.52 3.89 -4.59
CA LEU A 115 -9.63 3.96 -5.54
C LEU A 115 -10.26 2.60 -5.88
N GLY A 116 -9.50 1.51 -5.74
CA GLY A 116 -10.00 0.16 -5.94
C GLY A 116 -11.13 -0.26 -5.00
N GLN A 117 -11.30 0.44 -3.87
CA GLN A 117 -12.43 0.20 -2.96
C GLN A 117 -13.79 0.34 -3.67
N GLY A 118 -13.88 1.18 -4.71
CA GLY A 118 -15.09 1.29 -5.54
C GLY A 118 -15.48 -0.01 -6.23
N GLY A 119 -14.51 -0.88 -6.51
CA GLY A 119 -14.73 -2.20 -7.11
C GLY A 119 -15.13 -3.30 -6.13
N MET A 120 -15.18 -3.00 -4.82
CA MET A 120 -15.46 -3.95 -3.74
C MET A 120 -16.67 -3.49 -2.92
N PRO A 121 -17.90 -3.47 -3.48
CA PRO A 121 -19.06 -2.82 -2.87
C PRO A 121 -19.52 -3.44 -1.57
N LEU A 122 -19.17 -4.71 -1.30
CA LEU A 122 -19.56 -5.43 -0.10
C LEU A 122 -18.50 -5.37 1.01
N ALA A 123 -17.30 -4.92 0.69
CA ALA A 123 -16.23 -4.82 1.67
C ALA A 123 -16.48 -3.64 2.62
N ARG A 124 -16.23 -3.86 3.93
CA ARG A 124 -16.18 -2.80 4.95
C ARG A 124 -14.91 -1.99 4.74
N ARG A 125 -15.01 -0.68 4.85
CA ARG A 125 -13.89 0.24 4.66
C ARG A 125 -13.36 0.73 5.99
N TRP A 126 -12.04 0.77 6.10
CA TRP A 126 -11.31 1.19 7.28
C TRP A 126 -10.30 2.26 6.90
N ALA A 127 -10.26 3.35 7.63
CA ALA A 127 -9.23 4.35 7.53
C ALA A 127 -9.05 5.06 8.87
N HIS A 128 -7.87 5.56 9.16
CA HIS A 128 -7.71 6.51 10.24
C HIS A 128 -8.46 7.81 9.90
N ARG A 129 -9.04 8.49 10.89
CA ARG A 129 -9.81 9.73 10.69
C ARG A 129 -9.05 10.76 9.86
N GLU A 130 -7.78 11.01 10.19
CA GLU A 130 -6.95 11.96 9.45
C GLU A 130 -6.66 11.50 8.01
N VAL A 131 -6.50 10.21 7.77
CA VAL A 131 -6.35 9.66 6.41
C VAL A 131 -7.65 9.86 5.62
N ALA A 132 -8.80 9.59 6.22
CA ALA A 132 -10.10 9.80 5.59
C ALA A 132 -10.34 11.29 5.25
N GLN A 133 -9.99 12.18 6.16
CA GLN A 133 -10.07 13.63 5.94
C GLN A 133 -9.15 14.06 4.79
N ALA A 134 -7.90 13.64 4.79
CA ALA A 134 -6.96 13.94 3.70
C ALA A 134 -7.43 13.37 2.34
N MET A 135 -8.08 12.19 2.33
CA MET A 135 -8.73 11.65 1.12
C MET A 135 -9.84 12.58 0.63
N GLN A 136 -10.68 13.09 1.52
CA GLN A 136 -11.77 13.98 1.16
C GLN A 136 -11.26 15.31 0.60
N GLU A 137 -10.26 15.91 1.21
CA GLU A 137 -9.74 17.22 0.86
C GLU A 137 -8.84 17.20 -0.39
N ARG A 138 -7.98 16.18 -0.54
CA ARG A 138 -6.88 16.17 -1.51
C ARG A 138 -7.12 15.24 -2.70
N CYS A 139 -7.81 14.11 -2.50
CA CYS A 139 -7.96 13.12 -3.56
C CYS A 139 -8.69 13.63 -4.82
N PRO A 140 -9.64 14.58 -4.78
CA PRO A 140 -10.20 15.12 -6.01
C PRO A 140 -9.13 15.64 -6.98
N HIS A 141 -8.18 16.43 -6.48
CA HIS A 141 -7.06 16.93 -7.28
C HIS A 141 -6.06 15.83 -7.67
N CYS A 142 -5.82 14.87 -6.78
CA CYS A 142 -4.94 13.75 -7.06
C CYS A 142 -5.53 12.81 -8.12
N ILE A 143 -6.85 12.59 -8.12
CA ILE A 143 -7.54 11.77 -9.13
C ILE A 143 -7.44 12.43 -10.50
N GLU A 144 -7.61 13.76 -10.58
CA GLU A 144 -7.46 14.46 -11.85
C GLU A 144 -6.04 14.34 -12.43
N ARG A 145 -5.02 14.50 -11.59
CA ARG A 145 -3.62 14.26 -11.99
C ARG A 145 -3.39 12.80 -12.41
N LEU A 146 -3.97 11.85 -11.68
CA LEU A 146 -3.89 10.43 -12.05
C LEU A 146 -4.57 10.17 -13.40
N ARG A 147 -5.75 10.75 -13.64
CA ARG A 147 -6.46 10.64 -14.92
C ARG A 147 -5.59 11.09 -16.10
N GLN A 148 -4.93 12.24 -15.95
CA GLN A 148 -4.02 12.77 -16.99
C GLN A 148 -2.84 11.83 -17.26
N ARG A 149 -2.24 11.24 -16.22
CA ARG A 149 -1.11 10.30 -16.36
C ARG A 149 -1.53 8.96 -16.97
N LEU A 150 -2.75 8.52 -16.70
CA LEU A 150 -3.26 7.25 -17.22
C LEU A 150 -3.71 7.34 -18.68
N GLY A 151 -4.02 8.54 -19.21
CA GLY A 151 -4.49 8.70 -20.58
C GLY A 151 -5.68 7.79 -20.89
N GLU A 152 -5.57 6.92 -21.88
CA GLU A 152 -6.64 5.98 -22.26
C GLU A 152 -7.02 5.01 -21.12
N ALA A 153 -6.08 4.62 -20.27
CA ALA A 153 -6.36 3.76 -19.12
C ALA A 153 -7.15 4.46 -18.01
N ALA A 154 -7.41 5.76 -18.12
CA ALA A 154 -8.23 6.50 -17.16
C ALA A 154 -9.69 6.02 -17.11
N ALA A 155 -10.20 5.36 -18.17
CA ALA A 155 -11.51 4.73 -18.17
C ALA A 155 -11.65 3.67 -17.05
N ASP A 156 -10.56 3.08 -16.57
CA ASP A 156 -10.55 2.11 -15.48
C ASP A 156 -10.91 2.72 -14.11
N LEU A 157 -10.76 4.04 -13.96
CA LEU A 157 -11.06 4.74 -12.69
C LEU A 157 -12.52 4.58 -12.28
N GLY A 158 -13.41 4.45 -13.27
CA GLY A 158 -14.85 4.34 -13.03
C GLY A 158 -15.46 5.66 -12.56
N ASP A 159 -16.65 5.58 -12.00
CA ASP A 159 -17.35 6.72 -11.43
C ASP A 159 -16.56 7.22 -10.21
N ALA A 160 -15.99 8.39 -10.35
CA ALA A 160 -14.95 8.96 -9.50
C ALA A 160 -15.42 9.40 -8.11
N ALA A 161 -16.30 8.65 -7.46
CA ALA A 161 -16.58 8.85 -6.04
C ALA A 161 -15.36 8.40 -5.23
N ILE A 162 -14.81 9.30 -4.42
CA ILE A 162 -13.77 8.98 -3.47
C ILE A 162 -14.35 7.96 -2.47
N PRO A 163 -13.80 6.74 -2.40
CA PRO A 163 -14.37 5.69 -1.57
C PRO A 163 -13.96 5.89 -0.10
N LEU A 164 -14.56 6.88 0.56
CA LEU A 164 -14.37 7.13 1.99
C LEU A 164 -15.18 6.16 2.83
N PRO A 165 -14.77 5.90 4.08
CA PRO A 165 -15.64 5.28 5.07
C PRO A 165 -16.88 6.14 5.32
N GLN A 166 -18.00 5.83 4.68
CA GLN A 166 -19.27 6.59 4.77
C GLN A 166 -20.51 5.71 4.70
N ARG A 167 -20.36 4.40 4.60
CA ARG A 167 -21.49 3.46 4.56
C ARG A 167 -21.74 2.85 5.93
N PRO A 168 -22.96 2.36 6.21
CA PRO A 168 -23.22 1.55 7.39
C PRO A 168 -22.20 0.40 7.49
N GLY A 169 -21.50 0.31 8.63
CA GLY A 169 -20.45 -0.68 8.87
C GLY A 169 -19.04 -0.25 8.51
N ASP A 170 -18.82 0.83 7.78
CA ASP A 170 -17.50 1.43 7.61
C ASP A 170 -16.99 2.02 8.93
N GLN A 171 -15.68 2.02 9.14
CA GLN A 171 -15.06 2.36 10.42
C GLN A 171 -13.96 3.41 10.27
N LEU A 172 -13.98 4.39 11.14
CA LEU A 172 -12.86 5.31 11.35
C LEU A 172 -12.03 4.85 12.55
N LEU A 173 -10.71 4.74 12.34
CA LEU A 173 -9.73 4.50 13.39
C LEU A 173 -9.35 5.84 14.03
N GLU A 174 -9.15 5.83 15.32
CA GLU A 174 -8.79 7.01 16.11
C GLU A 174 -7.61 6.70 17.04
N GLY A 175 -6.88 7.75 17.44
CA GLY A 175 -5.72 7.63 18.30
C GLY A 175 -4.42 7.36 17.53
N GLU A 176 -3.37 7.01 18.26
CA GLU A 176 -2.04 6.82 17.66
C GLU A 176 -1.75 5.37 17.28
N THR A 177 -2.35 4.44 18.00
CA THR A 177 -2.14 3.00 17.83
C THR A 177 -3.42 2.23 18.09
N GLY A 178 -3.50 1.03 17.54
CA GLY A 178 -4.63 0.13 17.81
C GLY A 178 -4.46 -1.23 17.17
N GLN A 179 -5.53 -2.01 17.25
CA GLN A 179 -5.62 -3.33 16.65
C GLN A 179 -6.99 -3.51 15.97
N ILE A 180 -6.98 -4.07 14.76
CA ILE A 180 -8.19 -4.49 14.05
C ILE A 180 -7.94 -5.81 13.33
N GLY A 181 -8.82 -6.79 13.48
CA GLY A 181 -8.62 -8.12 12.90
C GLY A 181 -7.21 -8.65 13.20
N PRO A 182 -6.47 -9.10 12.18
CA PRO A 182 -5.12 -9.65 12.37
C PRO A 182 -4.03 -8.59 12.53
N TRP A 183 -4.38 -7.30 12.49
CA TRP A 183 -3.45 -6.19 12.35
C TRP A 183 -3.27 -5.41 13.64
N GLN A 184 -2.02 -5.04 13.95
CA GLN A 184 -1.70 -3.90 14.78
C GLN A 184 -1.35 -2.73 13.87
N TRP A 185 -1.76 -1.51 14.24
CA TRP A 185 -1.49 -0.34 13.45
C TRP A 185 -0.94 0.81 14.29
N ARG A 186 -0.23 1.71 13.62
CA ARG A 186 0.29 2.96 14.19
C ARG A 186 0.10 4.10 13.19
N ARG A 187 -0.41 5.24 13.66
CA ARG A 187 -0.49 6.48 12.90
C ARG A 187 0.82 7.26 13.05
N LEU A 188 1.33 7.77 11.94
CA LEU A 188 2.50 8.65 11.88
C LEU A 188 2.18 9.84 10.97
N HIS A 189 2.95 10.93 11.06
CA HIS A 189 2.78 12.11 10.24
C HIS A 189 3.97 12.31 9.30
N ARG A 190 3.68 12.55 8.03
CA ARG A 190 4.67 12.92 7.00
C ARG A 190 4.85 14.44 6.89
N SER A 191 3.81 15.18 7.19
CA SER A 191 3.75 16.63 7.32
C SER A 191 2.54 16.99 8.17
N GLU A 192 2.37 18.27 8.51
CA GLU A 192 1.14 18.73 9.10
C GLU A 192 -0.07 18.37 8.22
N GLY A 193 -1.09 17.77 8.80
CA GLY A 193 -2.29 17.31 8.12
C GLY A 193 -2.08 16.16 7.13
N THR A 194 -0.91 15.49 7.10
CA THR A 194 -0.67 14.32 6.26
C THR A 194 -0.28 13.12 7.10
N ALA A 195 -1.28 12.38 7.55
CA ALA A 195 -1.12 11.14 8.28
C ALA A 195 -0.97 9.93 7.35
N VAL A 196 -0.19 8.96 7.82
CA VAL A 196 -0.13 7.60 7.29
C VAL A 196 -0.38 6.61 8.42
N THR A 197 -0.93 5.46 8.10
CA THR A 197 -1.01 4.34 9.03
C THR A 197 -0.12 3.20 8.56
N LEU A 198 0.72 2.72 9.46
CA LEU A 198 1.55 1.55 9.23
C LEU A 198 0.95 0.34 9.93
N TRP A 199 1.19 -0.82 9.37
CA TRP A 199 0.50 -2.04 9.74
C TRP A 199 1.49 -3.14 10.03
N ARG A 200 1.25 -3.87 11.12
CA ARG A 200 2.07 -4.98 11.57
C ARG A 200 1.24 -6.26 11.62
N LEU A 201 1.71 -7.31 10.97
CA LEU A 201 1.13 -8.64 10.98
C LEU A 201 2.11 -9.61 11.65
N ASP A 202 1.97 -9.81 12.96
CA ASP A 202 2.93 -10.54 13.79
C ASP A 202 3.09 -11.99 13.34
N ARG A 203 1.99 -12.69 13.03
CA ARG A 203 2.03 -14.10 12.59
C ARG A 203 2.82 -14.33 11.30
N ALA A 204 2.91 -13.33 10.43
CA ALA A 204 3.66 -13.40 9.18
C ALA A 204 5.00 -12.64 9.25
N ARG A 205 5.31 -11.97 10.36
CA ARG A 205 6.52 -11.15 10.57
C ARG A 205 6.66 -10.07 9.52
N ILE A 206 5.57 -9.36 9.25
CA ILE A 206 5.50 -8.30 8.25
C ILE A 206 5.25 -6.97 8.94
N LEU A 207 5.98 -5.96 8.52
CA LEU A 207 5.70 -4.55 8.72
C LEU A 207 5.48 -3.89 7.37
N THR A 208 4.50 -2.99 7.27
CA THR A 208 4.28 -2.23 6.05
C THR A 208 4.94 -0.86 6.13
N GLY A 209 5.39 -0.36 4.99
CA GLY A 209 6.06 0.93 4.89
C GLY A 209 5.31 1.93 4.00
N HIS A 210 4.01 1.74 3.78
CA HIS A 210 3.22 2.61 2.93
C HIS A 210 3.34 4.08 3.35
N GLY A 211 3.68 4.93 2.41
CA GLY A 211 3.91 6.34 2.65
C GLY A 211 5.25 6.73 3.26
N LEU A 212 6.07 5.78 3.72
CA LEU A 212 7.38 6.07 4.35
C LEU A 212 8.57 5.34 3.72
N LEU A 213 8.37 4.14 3.17
CA LEU A 213 9.46 3.31 2.66
C LEU A 213 9.27 2.96 1.19
N TRP A 214 10.32 3.09 0.43
CA TRP A 214 10.43 2.68 -0.98
C TRP A 214 11.69 1.84 -1.17
N SER A 215 11.61 0.80 -1.98
CA SER A 215 12.78 -0.02 -2.32
C SER A 215 13.16 0.03 -3.79
N ASP A 216 12.47 0.87 -4.56
CA ASP A 216 12.76 1.16 -5.98
C ASP A 216 13.50 2.50 -6.18
N GLY A 217 13.83 3.22 -5.12
CA GLY A 217 14.51 4.52 -5.16
C GLY A 217 14.42 5.28 -3.85
N ALA A 218 14.76 6.56 -3.87
CA ALA A 218 14.67 7.44 -2.72
C ALA A 218 13.23 7.55 -2.16
N PRO A 219 13.05 7.83 -0.86
CA PRO A 219 11.74 8.17 -0.30
C PRO A 219 11.06 9.27 -1.10
N ASP A 220 9.73 9.26 -1.16
CA ASP A 220 8.97 10.29 -1.87
C ASP A 220 8.55 11.39 -0.89
N LEU A 221 9.20 12.55 -0.98
CA LEU A 221 8.89 13.72 -0.16
C LEU A 221 7.90 14.70 -0.82
N ARG A 222 7.27 14.36 -1.95
CA ARG A 222 6.39 15.29 -2.69
C ARG A 222 5.28 15.90 -1.83
N ASP A 223 4.68 15.12 -0.93
CA ASP A 223 3.60 15.56 -0.04
C ASP A 223 4.04 15.47 1.44
N SER A 224 5.30 15.84 1.72
CA SER A 224 5.91 15.71 3.04
C SER A 224 6.74 16.93 3.39
N SER A 225 6.95 17.14 4.68
CA SER A 225 8.00 18.02 5.21
C SER A 225 9.14 17.18 5.75
N LEU A 226 10.38 17.65 5.60
CA LEU A 226 11.58 16.90 5.94
C LEU A 226 11.62 16.50 7.42
N THR A 227 11.34 17.45 8.32
CA THR A 227 11.40 17.22 9.77
C THR A 227 10.34 16.22 10.26
N PRO A 228 9.03 16.37 9.96
CA PRO A 228 8.03 15.38 10.32
C PRO A 228 8.31 14.00 9.70
N PHE A 229 8.78 13.95 8.47
CA PHE A 229 9.09 12.67 7.82
C PHE A 229 10.25 11.94 8.51
N ARG A 230 11.31 12.66 8.91
CA ARG A 230 12.41 12.09 9.70
C ARG A 230 11.90 11.56 11.03
N GLN A 231 11.10 12.35 11.74
CA GLN A 231 10.48 11.92 13.00
C GLN A 231 9.65 10.66 12.82
N ALA A 232 8.84 10.59 11.75
CA ALA A 232 8.05 9.39 11.44
C ALA A 232 8.90 8.14 11.23
N LEU A 233 10.09 8.26 10.60
CA LEU A 233 11.02 7.12 10.46
C LEU A 233 11.64 6.71 11.81
N GLU A 234 11.93 7.64 12.71
CA GLU A 234 12.41 7.33 14.06
C GLU A 234 11.35 6.59 14.89
N GLU A 235 10.12 7.10 14.86
CA GLU A 235 8.99 6.45 15.54
C GLU A 235 8.71 5.07 14.97
N LEU A 236 8.82 4.90 13.65
CA LEU A 236 8.70 3.62 13.00
C LEU A 236 9.80 2.64 13.45
N ALA A 237 11.06 3.12 13.54
CA ALA A 237 12.17 2.30 14.02
C ALA A 237 11.95 1.86 15.47
N ALA A 238 11.51 2.78 16.33
CA ALA A 238 11.18 2.49 17.72
C ALA A 238 10.04 1.47 17.85
N TRP A 239 8.98 1.62 17.06
CA TRP A 239 7.87 0.67 17.04
C TRP A 239 8.30 -0.70 16.51
N ALA A 240 9.11 -0.73 15.47
CA ALA A 240 9.68 -1.95 14.94
C ALA A 240 10.59 -2.68 15.95
N ALA A 241 11.27 -1.97 16.83
CA ALA A 241 12.11 -2.54 17.89
C ALA A 241 11.29 -3.22 19.01
N GLN A 242 10.03 -2.84 19.21
CA GLN A 242 9.13 -3.41 20.23
C GLN A 242 8.63 -4.83 19.90
N ARG A 243 9.32 -5.55 19.04
CA ARG A 243 8.99 -6.92 18.67
C ARG A 243 9.43 -7.90 19.76
N PRO A 244 8.70 -9.01 19.95
CA PRO A 244 9.17 -10.06 20.87
C PRO A 244 10.56 -10.55 20.47
N ALA A 245 11.52 -10.53 21.40
CA ALA A 245 12.92 -10.93 21.14
C ALA A 245 13.03 -12.36 20.56
N ALA A 246 12.17 -13.27 21.02
CA ALA A 246 12.11 -14.65 20.49
C ALA A 246 11.68 -14.75 19.00
N GLN A 247 11.17 -13.65 18.43
CA GLN A 247 10.70 -13.58 17.05
C GLN A 247 11.50 -12.58 16.21
N ALA A 248 12.65 -12.15 16.66
CA ALA A 248 13.43 -11.09 15.97
C ALA A 248 13.85 -11.48 14.53
N ALA A 249 14.12 -12.76 14.30
CA ALA A 249 14.51 -13.25 12.98
C ALA A 249 13.31 -13.36 12.01
N GLY A 250 13.58 -13.09 10.73
CA GLY A 250 12.62 -13.30 9.64
C GLY A 250 11.58 -12.19 9.43
N TRP A 251 11.66 -11.08 10.18
CA TRP A 251 10.85 -9.91 9.90
C TRP A 251 11.32 -9.18 8.65
N ARG A 252 10.35 -8.65 7.88
CA ARG A 252 10.61 -7.90 6.66
C ARG A 252 9.62 -6.75 6.48
N TRP A 253 10.04 -5.76 5.71
CA TRP A 253 9.21 -4.66 5.28
C TRP A 253 8.50 -4.98 3.97
N LEU A 254 7.23 -4.60 3.88
CA LEU A 254 6.55 -4.37 2.63
C LEU A 254 6.63 -2.85 2.33
N PRO A 255 7.54 -2.40 1.47
CA PRO A 255 7.60 -0.99 1.08
C PRO A 255 6.37 -0.60 0.27
N GLU A 256 6.14 0.68 0.07
CA GLU A 256 5.07 1.12 -0.83
C GLU A 256 5.31 0.64 -2.26
N GLN A 257 6.53 0.76 -2.74
CA GLN A 257 6.95 0.32 -4.07
C GLN A 257 8.22 -0.52 -3.99
N GLY A 258 8.36 -1.45 -4.94
CA GLY A 258 9.53 -2.29 -5.06
C GLY A 258 9.48 -3.59 -4.24
N PRO A 259 10.55 -4.37 -4.22
CA PRO A 259 10.60 -5.69 -3.58
C PRO A 259 10.62 -5.62 -2.05
N TRP A 260 10.34 -6.77 -1.43
CA TRP A 260 10.51 -6.97 0.01
C TRP A 260 11.88 -6.52 0.51
N GLN A 261 11.92 -5.92 1.68
CA GLN A 261 13.15 -5.44 2.30
C GLN A 261 13.38 -6.07 3.67
N PRO A 262 14.63 -6.38 4.02
CA PRO A 262 14.99 -6.81 5.36
C PRO A 262 14.87 -5.63 6.34
N MET A 263 14.68 -5.92 7.63
CA MET A 263 14.43 -4.89 8.66
C MET A 263 15.54 -3.84 8.77
N HIS A 264 16.80 -4.21 8.52
CA HIS A 264 17.93 -3.28 8.60
C HIS A 264 17.93 -2.21 7.49
N SER A 265 17.18 -2.40 6.38
CA SER A 265 17.11 -1.42 5.30
C SER A 265 16.44 -0.09 5.72
N LEU A 266 15.70 -0.08 6.83
CA LEU A 266 15.17 1.16 7.40
C LEU A 266 16.28 2.16 7.71
N GLN A 267 17.46 1.68 8.14
CA GLN A 267 18.60 2.54 8.40
C GLN A 267 19.05 3.31 7.14
N GLN A 268 18.99 2.70 5.98
CA GLN A 268 19.35 3.36 4.72
C GLN A 268 18.46 4.59 4.41
N HIS A 269 17.16 4.51 4.75
CA HIS A 269 16.25 5.65 4.60
C HIS A 269 16.58 6.78 5.57
N ARG A 270 16.93 6.43 6.82
CA ARG A 270 17.35 7.40 7.83
C ARG A 270 18.65 8.09 7.41
N ASP A 271 19.65 7.33 6.99
CA ASP A 271 20.96 7.83 6.53
C ASP A 271 20.79 8.73 5.30
N TYR A 272 19.87 8.37 4.39
CA TYR A 272 19.54 9.20 3.23
C TYR A 272 19.00 10.57 3.66
N LEU A 273 18.00 10.62 4.55
CA LEU A 273 17.41 11.89 4.99
C LEU A 273 18.40 12.73 5.82
N GLU A 274 19.23 12.11 6.61
CA GLU A 274 20.29 12.81 7.36
C GLU A 274 21.32 13.42 6.38
N GLY A 275 21.81 12.63 5.42
CA GLY A 275 22.71 13.09 4.40
C GLY A 275 22.11 14.20 3.52
N LEU A 276 20.84 14.07 3.13
CA LEU A 276 20.11 15.09 2.40
C LEU A 276 20.02 16.41 3.20
N THR A 277 19.62 16.34 4.47
CA THR A 277 19.51 17.52 5.34
C THR A 277 20.84 18.24 5.44
N ARG A 278 21.93 17.51 5.78
CA ARG A 278 23.25 18.05 5.93
C ARG A 278 23.74 18.69 4.62
N SER A 279 23.66 17.97 3.50
CA SER A 279 24.18 18.43 2.23
C SER A 279 23.45 19.65 1.68
N VAL A 280 22.13 19.74 1.89
CA VAL A 280 21.35 20.93 1.54
C VAL A 280 21.72 22.11 2.43
N SER A 281 21.85 21.93 3.75
CA SER A 281 22.26 23.00 4.66
C SER A 281 23.66 23.53 4.31
N GLU A 282 24.61 22.65 4.01
CA GLU A 282 25.97 23.04 3.57
C GLU A 282 25.94 23.78 2.21
N ALA A 283 25.05 23.40 1.31
CA ALA A 283 24.91 24.08 0.03
C ALA A 283 24.35 25.50 0.21
N ILE A 284 23.31 25.68 1.03
CA ILE A 284 22.75 26.99 1.39
C ILE A 284 23.85 27.87 2.03
N ALA A 285 24.56 27.35 3.03
CA ALA A 285 25.61 28.08 3.74
C ALA A 285 26.77 28.48 2.82
N SER A 286 27.03 27.74 1.74
CA SER A 286 28.08 28.07 0.75
C SER A 286 27.60 29.01 -0.36
N GLY A 287 26.35 29.52 -0.32
CA GLY A 287 25.79 30.43 -1.31
C GLY A 287 25.40 29.75 -2.63
N ALA A 288 25.21 28.44 -2.66
CA ALA A 288 24.65 27.74 -3.82
C ALA A 288 23.20 28.13 -4.05
N GLY A 289 22.69 27.93 -5.27
CA GLY A 289 21.30 28.21 -5.63
C GLY A 289 20.40 26.97 -5.53
N GLU A 290 19.08 27.17 -5.35
CA GLU A 290 18.08 26.09 -5.31
C GLU A 290 18.11 25.21 -6.58
N THR A 291 18.43 25.82 -7.73
CA THR A 291 18.45 25.16 -9.04
C THR A 291 19.76 24.46 -9.37
N ASP A 292 20.76 24.58 -8.50
CA ASP A 292 22.02 23.87 -8.70
C ASP A 292 21.82 22.35 -8.60
N PRO A 293 22.61 21.56 -9.32
CA PRO A 293 22.50 20.11 -9.25
C PRO A 293 22.65 19.58 -7.82
N PRO A 294 21.83 18.58 -7.41
CA PRO A 294 21.96 17.96 -6.10
C PRO A 294 23.38 17.47 -5.83
N ARG A 295 23.92 17.81 -4.64
CA ARG A 295 25.23 17.33 -4.21
C ARG A 295 25.16 15.85 -3.82
N THR A 296 26.27 15.15 -4.00
CA THR A 296 26.45 13.79 -3.51
C THR A 296 27.16 13.81 -2.15
N TRP A 297 26.91 12.77 -1.35
CA TRP A 297 27.57 12.60 -0.04
C TRP A 297 27.98 11.14 0.18
N PRO A 298 28.95 10.86 1.08
CA PRO A 298 29.31 9.50 1.46
C PRO A 298 28.08 8.75 2.00
N GLY A 299 27.80 7.55 1.45
CA GLY A 299 26.63 6.74 1.84
C GLY A 299 25.37 6.97 0.99
N LEU A 300 25.35 7.96 0.10
CA LEU A 300 24.28 8.07 -0.90
C LEU A 300 24.39 6.92 -1.90
N THR A 301 23.45 5.96 -1.79
CA THR A 301 23.46 4.79 -2.68
C THR A 301 23.14 5.18 -4.13
N PRO A 302 23.69 4.47 -5.13
CA PRO A 302 23.32 4.70 -6.52
C PRO A 302 21.81 4.59 -6.77
N GLN A 303 21.14 3.68 -6.09
CA GLN A 303 19.69 3.48 -6.17
C GLN A 303 18.90 4.70 -5.68
N PHE A 304 19.32 5.34 -4.57
CA PHE A 304 18.63 6.53 -4.06
C PHE A 304 18.96 7.79 -4.90
N ARG A 305 20.15 7.83 -5.49
CA ARG A 305 20.54 8.91 -6.38
C ARG A 305 19.85 8.87 -7.73
N ALA A 306 19.56 7.66 -8.21
CA ALA A 306 18.90 7.49 -9.50
C ALA A 306 17.45 7.98 -9.48
N GLY A 307 17.01 8.56 -10.61
CA GLY A 307 15.63 8.96 -10.81
C GLY A 307 15.28 10.35 -10.26
N GLU A 308 14.04 10.75 -10.56
CA GLU A 308 13.56 12.10 -10.31
C GLU A 308 13.31 12.40 -8.81
N ARG A 309 13.04 11.37 -8.00
CA ARG A 309 12.72 11.59 -6.58
C ARG A 309 13.83 12.24 -5.80
N HIS A 310 15.11 11.91 -6.09
CA HIS A 310 16.23 12.53 -5.41
C HIS A 310 16.34 14.03 -5.71
N ALA A 311 16.17 14.42 -6.97
CA ALA A 311 16.19 15.83 -7.37
C ALA A 311 15.01 16.61 -6.75
N LEU A 312 13.81 16.03 -6.76
CA LEU A 312 12.62 16.62 -6.10
C LEU A 312 12.81 16.77 -4.59
N ASN A 313 13.38 15.76 -3.94
CA ASN A 313 13.66 15.79 -2.50
C ASN A 313 14.68 16.89 -2.17
N TRP A 314 15.71 17.07 -3.01
CA TRP A 314 16.69 18.14 -2.87
C TRP A 314 16.02 19.52 -2.89
N GLN A 315 15.22 19.82 -3.92
CA GLN A 315 14.54 21.09 -4.05
C GLN A 315 13.55 21.37 -2.90
N ARG A 316 12.80 20.35 -2.47
CA ARG A 316 11.85 20.51 -1.35
C ARG A 316 12.56 20.77 -0.03
N SER A 317 13.61 20.00 0.23
CA SER A 317 14.43 20.19 1.44
C SER A 317 15.13 21.54 1.44
N TRP A 318 15.55 22.03 0.27
CA TRP A 318 16.10 23.38 0.12
C TRP A 318 15.13 24.44 0.63
N ARG A 319 13.93 24.47 0.09
CA ARG A 319 12.90 25.48 0.45
C ARG A 319 12.55 25.44 1.93
N GLU A 320 12.44 24.24 2.50
CA GLU A 320 12.13 24.07 3.91
C GLU A 320 13.28 24.60 4.81
N LEU A 321 14.53 24.20 4.53
CA LEU A 321 15.69 24.56 5.32
C LEU A 321 16.06 26.04 5.18
N GLU A 322 15.94 26.61 3.98
CA GLU A 322 16.15 28.05 3.74
C GLU A 322 15.10 28.88 4.51
N SER A 323 13.84 28.51 4.46
CA SER A 323 12.76 29.17 5.23
C SER A 323 13.03 29.13 6.74
N LEU A 324 13.54 28.02 7.26
CA LEU A 324 13.90 27.88 8.68
C LEU A 324 15.10 28.78 9.06
N SER A 325 16.10 28.91 8.18
CA SER A 325 17.26 29.80 8.43
C SER A 325 16.85 31.27 8.56
N TRP A 326 15.99 31.73 7.67
CA TRP A 326 15.47 33.11 7.72
C TRP A 326 14.62 33.39 8.98
N SER A 327 13.86 32.42 9.43
CA SER A 327 13.07 32.52 10.65
C SER A 327 13.95 32.59 11.92
N ALA A 328 15.07 31.88 11.93
CA ALA A 328 16.04 31.91 13.02
C ALA A 328 16.76 33.27 13.11
N ASP A 329 17.16 33.84 11.96
CA ASP A 329 17.80 35.16 11.90
C ASP A 329 16.85 36.30 12.32
N ALA A 330 15.56 36.19 11.97
CA ALA A 330 14.56 37.19 12.36
C ALA A 330 14.27 37.21 13.89
N THR A 331 14.56 36.11 14.59
CA THR A 331 14.37 35.98 16.05
C THR A 331 15.64 36.25 16.84
N ALA A 332 16.79 36.41 16.18
CA ALA A 332 18.04 36.77 16.84
C ALA A 332 17.92 38.19 17.46
N PRO A 333 18.23 38.40 18.76
CA PRO A 333 18.23 39.72 19.36
C PRO A 333 19.26 40.60 18.63
N GLY A 334 18.79 41.68 18.01
CA GLY A 334 19.67 42.65 17.38
C GLY A 334 20.80 43.07 18.29
N PRO A 335 21.96 43.52 17.76
CA PRO A 335 23.06 43.98 18.56
C PRO A 335 22.54 45.08 19.50
N ARG A 336 22.66 44.87 20.80
CA ARG A 336 22.35 45.88 21.80
C ARG A 336 23.23 47.08 21.55
N PRO A 337 22.72 48.32 21.57
CA PRO A 337 23.51 49.52 21.34
C PRO A 337 24.53 49.76 22.43
#